data_763aed31b8a96db4cbcc738aa7d803c4
#
_entry.id   763aed31b8a96db4cbcc738aa7d803c4
#
_cell.length_a   1.000
_cell.length_b   1.000
_cell.length_c   1.000
_cell.angle_alpha   90.00
_cell.angle_beta   90.00
_cell.angle_gamma   90.00
#
_symmetry.space_group_name_H-M   'P 1'
#
loop_
_entity.id
_entity.type
_entity.pdbx_description
1 polymer ?
#
loop_
_entity_poly.entity_id
_entity_poly.type
_entity_poly.pdbx_seq_one_letter_code
_entity_poly.pdbx_strand_id
1 'polypeptide(L)'
;MRALIAFAVSLIVSVASAQTPVQLVVTGAVGNGSDTAARFFAPILEKHLQKPVVVVNQPGADGVIGLRYFAEHAKRQEAILVGATAMGLVSHRKQMDIDPLQEFVPLYGMSAANGAVFVPANSPLKSMKDVVALYKTKQRVLIGSTGKIDDVTANQLSEVLGVPLEIVRYKNANQLATELVAGLLDMTIGTVGASAYQGMADSGLLRPIAIIDDTRNASMPEVKTLIEQGYTSVLGARWTALFVHKDMPEALRLKFEKAVTDAMKSPEAAAYEKSLGAPKRFMANAKQVVAVQKQEAVILGRLYKPD
;
A
#
# COMPACT_ATOMS: atom_id res chain seq x y z
N MET A 1 42.22 -14.60 -67.78
CA MET A 1 41.81 -15.35 -66.56
C MET A 1 41.60 -14.31 -65.44
N ARG A 2 40.35 -13.95 -65.18
CA ARG A 2 39.97 -13.03 -64.10
C ARG A 2 39.26 -13.84 -62.98
N ALA A 3 39.94 -13.99 -61.84
CA ALA A 3 39.41 -14.66 -60.69
C ALA A 3 38.48 -13.69 -59.96
N LEU A 4 37.18 -14.00 -59.88
CA LEU A 4 36.18 -13.34 -59.03
C LEU A 4 36.31 -13.94 -57.61
N ILE A 5 36.77 -13.13 -56.67
CA ILE A 5 36.71 -13.47 -55.24
C ILE A 5 35.35 -13.01 -54.73
N ALA A 6 34.46 -13.97 -54.46
CA ALA A 6 33.18 -13.71 -53.80
C ALA A 6 33.39 -13.59 -52.29
N PHE A 7 33.23 -12.37 -51.76
CA PHE A 7 33.28 -12.10 -50.32
C PHE A 7 31.87 -12.34 -49.74
N ALA A 8 31.68 -13.50 -49.13
CA ALA A 8 30.43 -13.80 -48.40
C ALA A 8 30.45 -13.10 -47.04
N VAL A 9 29.74 -11.99 -46.95
CA VAL A 9 29.48 -11.32 -45.66
C VAL A 9 28.35 -12.07 -44.96
N SER A 10 28.69 -12.89 -43.96
CA SER A 10 27.74 -13.55 -43.07
C SER A 10 27.19 -12.51 -42.12
N LEU A 11 25.96 -12.03 -42.35
CA LEU A 11 25.20 -11.20 -41.42
C LEU A 11 24.76 -12.10 -40.25
N ILE A 12 25.45 -12.04 -39.13
CA ILE A 12 25.00 -12.63 -37.86
C ILE A 12 23.90 -11.73 -37.34
N VAL A 13 22.65 -12.03 -37.65
CA VAL A 13 21.46 -11.43 -37.02
C VAL A 13 21.40 -11.99 -35.62
N SER A 14 21.95 -11.28 -34.64
CA SER A 14 21.67 -11.55 -33.23
C SER A 14 20.19 -11.34 -32.98
N VAL A 15 19.42 -12.41 -32.99
CA VAL A 15 18.03 -12.38 -32.48
C VAL A 15 18.15 -12.11 -30.99
N ALA A 16 18.02 -10.83 -30.62
CA ALA A 16 17.82 -10.46 -29.21
C ALA A 16 16.55 -11.18 -28.75
N SER A 17 16.71 -12.27 -28.00
CA SER A 17 15.59 -12.94 -27.36
C SER A 17 14.93 -11.92 -26.42
N ALA A 18 13.77 -11.39 -26.80
CA ALA A 18 13.02 -10.50 -25.96
C ALA A 18 12.67 -11.25 -24.68
N GLN A 19 13.35 -10.90 -23.60
CA GLN A 19 13.09 -11.52 -22.30
C GLN A 19 11.66 -11.15 -21.87
N THR A 20 10.86 -12.17 -21.54
CA THR A 20 9.54 -11.95 -20.97
C THR A 20 9.68 -11.11 -19.68
N PRO A 21 9.03 -9.97 -19.58
CA PRO A 21 9.14 -9.09 -18.42
C PRO A 21 8.55 -9.75 -17.18
N VAL A 22 9.10 -9.43 -16.02
CA VAL A 22 8.50 -9.76 -14.73
C VAL A 22 7.34 -8.78 -14.49
N GLN A 23 6.14 -9.30 -14.27
CA GLN A 23 5.00 -8.45 -13.91
C GLN A 23 5.04 -8.12 -12.43
N LEU A 24 5.01 -6.83 -12.09
CA LEU A 24 4.80 -6.34 -10.73
C LEU A 24 3.33 -5.97 -10.58
N VAL A 25 2.54 -6.94 -10.13
CA VAL A 25 1.07 -6.81 -10.06
C VAL A 25 0.65 -6.01 -8.84
N VAL A 26 -0.10 -4.93 -9.03
CA VAL A 26 -0.62 -4.04 -8.00
C VAL A 26 -2.14 -4.18 -7.94
N THR A 27 -2.68 -4.51 -6.77
CA THR A 27 -4.13 -4.68 -6.57
C THR A 27 -4.89 -3.37 -6.42
N GLY A 28 -4.18 -2.26 -6.36
CA GLY A 28 -4.73 -0.92 -6.19
C GLY A 28 -4.76 -0.10 -7.48
N ALA A 29 -5.54 0.99 -7.45
CA ALA A 29 -5.61 1.93 -8.55
C ALA A 29 -4.29 2.69 -8.74
N VAL A 30 -4.06 3.17 -9.96
CA VAL A 30 -2.93 4.05 -10.29
C VAL A 30 -2.92 5.27 -9.36
N GLY A 31 -1.75 5.61 -8.81
CA GLY A 31 -1.55 6.75 -7.92
C GLY A 31 -1.85 6.49 -6.45
N ASN A 32 -2.30 5.28 -6.06
CA ASN A 32 -2.38 4.93 -4.65
C ASN A 32 -1.00 4.57 -4.07
N GLY A 33 -0.91 4.38 -2.74
CA GLY A 33 0.36 4.10 -2.05
C GLY A 33 1.09 2.86 -2.56
N SER A 34 0.36 1.77 -2.89
CA SER A 34 0.99 0.55 -3.42
C SER A 34 1.47 0.72 -4.86
N ASP A 35 0.76 1.49 -5.70
CA ASP A 35 1.22 1.81 -7.05
C ASP A 35 2.45 2.73 -7.02
N THR A 36 2.43 3.76 -6.18
CA THR A 36 3.58 4.66 -5.99
C THR A 36 4.82 3.89 -5.55
N ALA A 37 4.68 3.01 -4.57
CA ALA A 37 5.76 2.14 -4.11
C ALA A 37 6.24 1.19 -5.23
N ALA A 38 5.32 0.54 -5.96
CA ALA A 38 5.67 -0.37 -7.06
C ALA A 38 6.48 0.34 -8.14
N ARG A 39 6.06 1.53 -8.57
CA ARG A 39 6.78 2.32 -9.59
C ARG A 39 8.14 2.80 -9.12
N PHE A 40 8.27 3.11 -7.83
CA PHE A 40 9.57 3.46 -7.26
C PHE A 40 10.51 2.24 -7.27
N PHE A 41 10.04 1.07 -6.88
CA PHE A 41 10.88 -0.12 -6.76
C PHE A 41 11.07 -0.88 -8.08
N ALA A 42 10.22 -0.71 -9.10
CA ALA A 42 10.33 -1.41 -10.37
C ALA A 42 11.71 -1.29 -11.03
N PRO A 43 12.30 -0.09 -11.22
CA PRO A 43 13.63 0.04 -11.82
C PRO A 43 14.75 -0.54 -10.95
N ILE A 44 14.59 -0.53 -9.63
CA ILE A 44 15.55 -1.14 -8.71
C ILE A 44 15.48 -2.66 -8.83
N LEU A 45 14.28 -3.23 -8.86
CA LEU A 45 14.06 -4.66 -9.05
C LEU A 45 14.57 -5.13 -10.43
N GLU A 46 14.34 -4.35 -11.50
CA GLU A 46 14.83 -4.63 -12.84
C GLU A 46 16.35 -4.81 -12.85
N LYS A 47 17.08 -3.90 -12.20
CA LYS A 47 18.54 -3.98 -12.06
C LYS A 47 18.98 -5.27 -11.35
N HIS A 48 18.31 -5.69 -10.29
CA HIS A 48 18.71 -6.87 -9.52
C HIS A 48 18.20 -8.19 -10.13
N LEU A 49 17.07 -8.17 -10.83
CA LEU A 49 16.52 -9.33 -11.54
C LEU A 49 17.20 -9.56 -12.91
N GLN A 50 17.84 -8.52 -13.45
CA GLN A 50 18.40 -8.49 -14.82
C GLN A 50 17.34 -8.83 -15.87
N LYS A 51 16.11 -8.37 -15.65
CA LYS A 51 14.93 -8.54 -16.51
C LYS A 51 14.07 -7.29 -16.43
N PRO A 52 13.38 -6.91 -17.52
CA PRO A 52 12.41 -5.82 -17.46
C PRO A 52 11.34 -6.09 -16.40
N VAL A 53 10.96 -5.06 -15.64
CA VAL A 53 9.91 -5.12 -14.63
C VAL A 53 8.80 -4.15 -15.01
N VAL A 54 7.60 -4.67 -15.23
CA VAL A 54 6.44 -3.90 -15.67
C VAL A 54 5.38 -3.88 -14.58
N VAL A 55 4.97 -2.67 -14.17
CA VAL A 55 3.88 -2.49 -13.19
C VAL A 55 2.54 -2.68 -13.89
N VAL A 56 1.73 -3.61 -13.36
CA VAL A 56 0.41 -3.95 -13.88
C VAL A 56 -0.63 -3.71 -12.79
N ASN A 57 -1.45 -2.67 -12.95
CA ASN A 57 -2.52 -2.36 -12.02
C ASN A 57 -3.78 -3.17 -12.35
N GLN A 58 -4.32 -3.87 -11.35
CA GLN A 58 -5.56 -4.63 -11.41
C GLN A 58 -6.48 -4.23 -10.24
N PRO A 59 -7.08 -3.03 -10.29
CA PRO A 59 -7.90 -2.52 -9.20
C PRO A 59 -9.30 -3.12 -9.23
N GLY A 60 -9.99 -3.06 -8.09
CA GLY A 60 -11.40 -3.36 -7.95
C GLY A 60 -11.72 -4.39 -6.89
N ALA A 61 -12.95 -4.34 -6.38
CA ALA A 61 -13.47 -5.19 -5.31
C ALA A 61 -12.52 -5.29 -4.09
N ASP A 62 -11.97 -4.16 -3.65
CA ASP A 62 -10.97 -4.04 -2.56
C ASP A 62 -9.75 -4.96 -2.74
N GLY A 63 -9.29 -5.14 -3.99
CA GLY A 63 -8.12 -5.93 -4.33
C GLY A 63 -8.41 -7.37 -4.79
N VAL A 64 -9.63 -7.88 -4.66
CA VAL A 64 -10.01 -9.24 -5.08
C VAL A 64 -9.67 -9.50 -6.55
N ILE A 65 -9.97 -8.53 -7.43
CA ILE A 65 -9.69 -8.68 -8.88
C ILE A 65 -8.19 -8.87 -9.11
N GLY A 66 -7.36 -8.04 -8.50
CA GLY A 66 -5.91 -8.12 -8.65
C GLY A 66 -5.31 -9.41 -8.05
N LEU A 67 -5.83 -9.87 -6.92
CA LEU A 67 -5.36 -11.11 -6.30
C LEU A 67 -5.70 -12.34 -7.16
N ARG A 68 -6.89 -12.40 -7.75
CA ARG A 68 -7.27 -13.46 -8.71
C ARG A 68 -6.41 -13.42 -9.97
N TYR A 69 -6.26 -12.20 -10.55
CA TYR A 69 -5.39 -12.01 -11.70
C TYR A 69 -3.98 -12.53 -11.42
N PHE A 70 -3.41 -12.15 -10.26
CA PHE A 70 -2.07 -12.62 -9.88
C PHE A 70 -2.03 -14.14 -9.71
N ALA A 71 -2.98 -14.76 -9.01
CA ALA A 71 -3.03 -16.19 -8.79
C ALA A 71 -3.06 -16.99 -10.11
N GLU A 72 -3.78 -16.50 -11.11
CA GLU A 72 -3.86 -17.14 -12.43
C GLU A 72 -2.59 -16.92 -13.27
N HIS A 73 -2.05 -15.70 -13.27
CA HIS A 73 -0.89 -15.32 -14.09
C HIS A 73 0.42 -15.86 -13.53
N ALA A 74 0.60 -15.82 -12.19
CA ALA A 74 1.81 -16.31 -11.54
C ALA A 74 2.08 -17.82 -11.73
N LYS A 75 1.07 -18.59 -12.14
CA LYS A 75 1.23 -20.01 -12.52
C LYS A 75 1.84 -20.19 -13.91
N ARG A 76 1.82 -19.16 -14.75
CA ARG A 76 2.22 -19.22 -16.16
C ARG A 76 3.34 -18.27 -16.53
N GLN A 77 3.56 -17.23 -15.74
CA GLN A 77 4.50 -16.16 -16.00
C GLN A 77 5.26 -15.78 -14.74
N GLU A 78 6.44 -15.19 -14.93
CA GLU A 78 7.19 -14.61 -13.81
C GLU A 78 6.48 -13.35 -13.32
N ALA A 79 5.89 -13.41 -12.14
CA ALA A 79 5.15 -12.32 -11.55
C ALA A 79 5.45 -12.18 -10.05
N ILE A 80 5.46 -10.94 -9.58
CA ILE A 80 5.56 -10.54 -8.18
C ILE A 80 4.30 -9.74 -7.85
N LEU A 81 3.63 -10.08 -6.75
CA LEU A 81 2.51 -9.31 -6.24
C LEU A 81 3.00 -8.22 -5.29
N VAL A 82 2.51 -7.03 -5.46
CA VAL A 82 2.55 -5.97 -4.44
C VAL A 82 1.29 -6.11 -3.60
N GLY A 83 1.41 -6.89 -2.54
CA GLY A 83 0.34 -7.03 -1.55
C GLY A 83 0.36 -5.87 -0.55
N ALA A 84 -0.78 -5.62 0.08
CA ALA A 84 -0.98 -4.54 1.02
C ALA A 84 -1.86 -4.97 2.19
N THR A 85 -2.02 -4.11 3.19
CA THR A 85 -2.86 -4.31 4.39
C THR A 85 -4.25 -4.88 4.05
N ALA A 86 -4.84 -4.49 2.91
CA ALA A 86 -6.14 -5.00 2.47
C ALA A 86 -6.19 -6.53 2.22
N MET A 87 -5.06 -7.20 2.02
CA MET A 87 -5.04 -8.66 1.81
C MET A 87 -5.66 -9.43 2.98
N GLY A 88 -5.48 -8.95 4.21
CA GLY A 88 -6.08 -9.56 5.40
C GLY A 88 -7.62 -9.49 5.41
N LEU A 89 -8.22 -8.48 4.78
CA LEU A 89 -9.68 -8.39 4.62
C LEU A 89 -10.20 -9.41 3.61
N VAL A 90 -9.44 -9.64 2.55
CA VAL A 90 -9.86 -10.50 1.44
C VAL A 90 -9.94 -11.96 1.89
N SER A 91 -9.03 -12.42 2.74
CA SER A 91 -9.06 -13.80 3.29
C SER A 91 -10.31 -14.10 4.13
N HIS A 92 -11.02 -13.07 4.61
CA HIS A 92 -12.28 -13.24 5.34
C HIS A 92 -13.54 -13.18 4.46
N ARG A 93 -13.41 -12.94 3.15
CA ARG A 93 -14.56 -12.89 2.24
C ARG A 93 -14.99 -14.29 1.81
N LYS A 94 -16.25 -14.66 2.09
CA LYS A 94 -16.84 -15.96 1.70
C LYS A 94 -16.87 -16.20 0.18
N GLN A 95 -16.73 -15.15 -0.62
CA GLN A 95 -16.79 -15.22 -2.09
C GLN A 95 -15.43 -15.41 -2.74
N MET A 96 -14.36 -15.53 -1.96
CA MET A 96 -13.02 -15.81 -2.49
C MET A 96 -12.83 -17.34 -2.61
N ASP A 97 -12.47 -17.76 -3.79
CA ASP A 97 -12.05 -19.12 -4.13
C ASP A 97 -10.57 -19.40 -3.84
N ILE A 98 -9.84 -18.34 -3.42
CA ILE A 98 -8.43 -18.39 -2.98
C ILE A 98 -8.27 -17.71 -1.63
N ASP A 99 -7.40 -18.22 -0.76
CA ASP A 99 -6.96 -17.53 0.44
C ASP A 99 -5.57 -16.90 0.18
N PRO A 100 -5.46 -15.57 0.07
CA PRO A 100 -4.19 -14.92 -0.21
C PRO A 100 -3.11 -15.22 0.83
N LEU A 101 -3.48 -15.48 2.09
CA LEU A 101 -2.54 -15.80 3.15
C LEU A 101 -1.98 -17.23 3.05
N GLN A 102 -2.65 -18.11 2.30
CA GLN A 102 -2.22 -19.49 2.03
C GLN A 102 -1.58 -19.67 0.65
N GLU A 103 -2.01 -18.85 -0.32
CA GLU A 103 -1.57 -18.98 -1.71
C GLU A 103 -0.29 -18.15 -2.00
N PHE A 104 -0.05 -17.08 -1.26
CA PHE A 104 1.05 -16.16 -1.58
C PHE A 104 2.12 -16.16 -0.48
N VAL A 105 3.35 -16.40 -0.91
CA VAL A 105 4.53 -16.44 -0.03
C VAL A 105 5.20 -15.07 -0.05
N PRO A 106 5.32 -14.39 1.10
CA PRO A 106 6.02 -13.12 1.16
C PRO A 106 7.51 -13.29 0.91
N LEU A 107 8.08 -12.34 0.18
CA LEU A 107 9.52 -12.21 -0.03
C LEU A 107 10.12 -11.17 0.92
N TYR A 108 9.53 -9.97 0.95
CA TYR A 108 10.05 -8.84 1.71
C TYR A 108 8.98 -7.75 1.91
N GLY A 109 9.02 -7.04 3.04
CA GLY A 109 8.24 -5.82 3.23
C GLY A 109 8.84 -4.66 2.43
N MET A 110 8.03 -3.98 1.65
CA MET A 110 8.47 -2.95 0.71
C MET A 110 8.37 -1.55 1.31
N SER A 111 7.29 -1.27 2.00
CA SER A 111 7.07 -0.03 2.71
C SER A 111 6.11 -0.21 3.87
N ALA A 112 6.27 0.63 4.88
CA ALA A 112 5.28 0.80 5.94
C ALA A 112 5.13 2.30 6.20
N ALA A 113 3.92 2.73 6.50
CA ALA A 113 3.62 4.11 6.84
C ALA A 113 2.52 4.17 7.89
N ASN A 114 2.54 5.23 8.71
CA ASN A 114 1.46 5.48 9.65
C ASN A 114 0.21 5.97 8.92
N GLY A 115 -0.96 5.60 9.43
CA GLY A 115 -2.17 6.34 9.15
C GLY A 115 -2.19 7.65 9.95
N ALA A 116 -2.86 8.65 9.41
CA ALA A 116 -3.14 9.89 10.11
C ALA A 116 -4.55 10.39 9.79
N VAL A 117 -5.13 11.12 10.72
CA VAL A 117 -6.38 11.85 10.49
C VAL A 117 -6.03 13.23 9.94
N PHE A 118 -6.49 13.53 8.73
CA PHE A 118 -6.31 14.82 8.07
C PHE A 118 -7.61 15.61 8.05
N VAL A 119 -7.49 16.94 8.22
CA VAL A 119 -8.57 17.90 8.12
C VAL A 119 -8.16 19.05 7.20
N PRO A 120 -9.09 19.88 6.68
CA PRO A 120 -8.74 21.13 6.00
C PRO A 120 -7.86 22.01 6.91
N ALA A 121 -6.86 22.69 6.36
CA ALA A 121 -5.95 23.50 7.14
C ALA A 121 -6.65 24.64 7.92
N ASN A 122 -7.75 25.17 7.35
CA ASN A 122 -8.60 26.20 7.98
C ASN A 122 -9.69 25.62 8.91
N SER A 123 -9.76 24.28 9.06
CA SER A 123 -10.70 23.63 9.97
C SER A 123 -10.47 24.05 11.42
N PRO A 124 -11.51 24.23 12.24
CA PRO A 124 -11.39 24.44 13.68
C PRO A 124 -10.89 23.20 14.43
N LEU A 125 -10.93 22.00 13.79
CA LEU A 125 -10.50 20.74 14.40
C LEU A 125 -8.98 20.70 14.51
N LYS A 126 -8.44 20.65 15.75
CA LYS A 126 -7.00 20.58 16.05
C LYS A 126 -6.60 19.29 16.74
N SER A 127 -7.58 18.51 17.20
CA SER A 127 -7.40 17.25 17.93
C SER A 127 -8.63 16.36 17.78
N MET A 128 -8.53 15.10 18.21
CA MET A 128 -9.68 14.18 18.22
C MET A 128 -10.75 14.61 19.23
N LYS A 129 -10.38 15.35 20.29
CA LYS A 129 -11.34 15.96 21.22
C LYS A 129 -12.24 16.98 20.50
N ASP A 130 -11.70 17.72 19.53
CA ASP A 130 -12.50 18.71 18.78
C ASP A 130 -13.48 17.99 17.82
N VAL A 131 -13.12 16.80 17.31
CA VAL A 131 -14.04 15.95 16.53
C VAL A 131 -15.25 15.55 17.39
N VAL A 132 -15.01 15.13 18.63
CA VAL A 132 -16.09 14.80 19.57
C VAL A 132 -16.95 16.04 19.88
N ALA A 133 -16.34 17.20 20.06
CA ALA A 133 -17.06 18.47 20.30
C ALA A 133 -17.89 18.87 19.07
N LEU A 134 -17.36 18.70 17.86
CA LEU A 134 -18.08 18.96 16.61
C LEU A 134 -19.35 18.11 16.53
N TYR A 135 -19.25 16.80 16.82
CA TYR A 135 -20.42 15.93 16.83
C TYR A 135 -21.49 16.39 17.82
N LYS A 136 -21.09 16.80 19.03
CA LYS A 136 -22.05 17.31 20.03
C LYS A 136 -22.82 18.54 19.54
N THR A 137 -22.22 19.34 18.65
CA THR A 137 -22.83 20.56 18.12
C THR A 137 -23.64 20.32 16.85
N LYS A 138 -23.04 19.61 15.86
CA LYS A 138 -23.64 19.38 14.54
C LYS A 138 -24.45 18.10 14.45
N GLN A 139 -24.31 17.17 15.42
CA GLN A 139 -24.88 15.80 15.41
C GLN A 139 -24.44 14.98 14.18
N ARG A 140 -23.35 15.40 13.53
CA ARG A 140 -22.84 14.81 12.31
C ARG A 140 -21.34 15.09 12.16
N VAL A 141 -20.56 14.08 11.77
CA VAL A 141 -19.16 14.20 11.35
C VAL A 141 -18.95 13.35 10.10
N LEU A 142 -18.54 13.99 9.01
CA LEU A 142 -18.27 13.34 7.72
C LEU A 142 -16.82 12.92 7.61
N ILE A 143 -16.58 11.63 7.36
CA ILE A 143 -15.25 11.09 7.13
C ILE A 143 -15.14 10.49 5.72
N GLY A 144 -14.15 10.95 4.95
CA GLY A 144 -13.86 10.41 3.61
C GLY A 144 -13.13 9.07 3.69
N SER A 145 -13.49 8.14 2.77
CA SER A 145 -12.88 6.82 2.62
C SER A 145 -12.63 6.50 1.16
N THR A 146 -11.54 5.80 0.86
CA THR A 146 -11.20 5.32 -0.50
C THR A 146 -11.25 3.80 -0.61
N GLY A 147 -11.58 3.09 0.48
CA GLY A 147 -11.66 1.63 0.46
C GLY A 147 -11.97 1.02 1.83
N LYS A 148 -12.13 -0.28 1.82
CA LYS A 148 -12.61 -1.01 3.01
C LYS A 148 -11.70 -0.88 4.24
N ILE A 149 -10.39 -0.74 4.05
CA ILE A 149 -9.46 -0.50 5.18
C ILE A 149 -9.74 0.84 5.86
N ASP A 150 -10.05 1.88 5.08
CA ASP A 150 -10.41 3.18 5.64
C ASP A 150 -11.75 3.09 6.38
N ASP A 151 -12.73 2.35 5.82
CA ASP A 151 -14.01 2.10 6.48
C ASP A 151 -13.83 1.41 7.84
N VAL A 152 -12.99 0.35 7.89
CA VAL A 152 -12.69 -0.37 9.14
C VAL A 152 -12.05 0.57 10.16
N THR A 153 -11.07 1.35 9.73
CA THR A 153 -10.40 2.31 10.62
C THR A 153 -11.37 3.40 11.09
N ALA A 154 -12.25 3.91 10.22
CA ALA A 154 -13.26 4.91 10.56
C ALA A 154 -14.29 4.36 11.58
N ASN A 155 -14.72 3.11 11.42
CA ASN A 155 -15.61 2.45 12.38
C ASN A 155 -14.95 2.28 13.75
N GLN A 156 -13.67 1.86 13.79
CA GLN A 156 -12.93 1.80 15.06
C GLN A 156 -12.75 3.17 15.69
N LEU A 157 -12.45 4.21 14.91
CA LEU A 157 -12.40 5.58 15.40
C LEU A 157 -13.74 6.01 15.99
N SER A 158 -14.86 5.67 15.32
CA SER A 158 -16.21 5.93 15.81
C SER A 158 -16.44 5.31 17.19
N GLU A 159 -16.05 4.05 17.37
CA GLU A 159 -16.15 3.33 18.65
C GLU A 159 -15.26 3.97 19.74
N VAL A 160 -14.00 4.24 19.42
CA VAL A 160 -13.01 4.80 20.35
C VAL A 160 -13.36 6.23 20.79
N LEU A 161 -13.92 7.02 19.87
CA LEU A 161 -14.34 8.40 20.15
C LEU A 161 -15.71 8.46 20.85
N GLY A 162 -16.49 7.38 20.80
CA GLY A 162 -17.86 7.33 21.30
C GLY A 162 -18.82 8.21 20.52
N VAL A 163 -18.52 8.48 19.23
CA VAL A 163 -19.37 9.30 18.34
C VAL A 163 -19.46 8.65 16.95
N PRO A 164 -20.66 8.61 16.34
CA PRO A 164 -20.80 8.06 14.99
C PRO A 164 -20.10 8.94 13.95
N LEU A 165 -19.31 8.29 13.09
CA LEU A 165 -18.68 8.91 11.93
C LEU A 165 -19.40 8.44 10.67
N GLU A 166 -19.90 9.38 9.88
CA GLU A 166 -20.60 9.08 8.62
C GLU A 166 -19.59 8.96 7.47
N ILE A 167 -19.47 7.75 6.92
CA ILE A 167 -18.46 7.44 5.89
C ILE A 167 -18.97 7.83 4.50
N VAL A 168 -18.22 8.71 3.83
CA VAL A 168 -18.43 9.10 2.43
C VAL A 168 -17.36 8.45 1.56
N ARG A 169 -17.78 7.60 0.60
CA ARG A 169 -16.85 6.82 -0.22
C ARG A 169 -16.49 7.50 -1.52
N TYR A 170 -15.20 7.47 -1.85
CA TYR A 170 -14.59 8.04 -3.05
C TYR A 170 -13.87 6.97 -3.87
N LYS A 171 -13.81 7.17 -5.18
CA LYS A 171 -13.11 6.25 -6.10
C LYS A 171 -11.59 6.33 -5.98
N ASN A 172 -11.06 7.48 -5.58
CA ASN A 172 -9.62 7.70 -5.43
C ASN A 172 -9.29 8.81 -4.42
N ALA A 173 -8.05 8.79 -3.93
CA ALA A 173 -7.57 9.71 -2.91
C ALA A 173 -7.47 11.17 -3.39
N ASN A 174 -7.20 11.42 -4.68
CA ASN A 174 -7.08 12.78 -5.21
C ASN A 174 -8.43 13.51 -5.17
N GLN A 175 -9.50 12.87 -5.61
CA GLN A 175 -10.86 13.43 -5.54
C GLN A 175 -11.23 13.70 -4.08
N LEU A 176 -11.04 12.72 -3.20
CA LEU A 176 -11.34 12.86 -1.77
C LEU A 176 -10.59 14.05 -1.17
N ALA A 177 -9.28 14.15 -1.40
CA ALA A 177 -8.46 15.22 -0.86
C ALA A 177 -8.89 16.60 -1.37
N THR A 178 -9.28 16.71 -2.65
CA THR A 178 -9.81 17.96 -3.23
C THR A 178 -11.11 18.38 -2.55
N GLU A 179 -12.04 17.46 -2.35
CA GLU A 179 -13.34 17.74 -1.71
C GLU A 179 -13.19 18.00 -0.20
N LEU A 180 -12.21 17.35 0.45
CA LEU A 180 -11.85 17.66 1.83
C LEU A 180 -11.34 19.11 1.97
N VAL A 181 -10.43 19.54 1.09
CA VAL A 181 -9.94 20.94 1.06
C VAL A 181 -11.08 21.93 0.82
N ALA A 182 -12.06 21.56 -0.03
CA ALA A 182 -13.26 22.38 -0.27
C ALA A 182 -14.25 22.40 0.92
N GLY A 183 -14.00 21.64 2.00
CA GLY A 183 -14.85 21.60 3.19
C GLY A 183 -16.13 20.81 3.04
N LEU A 184 -16.23 19.92 2.03
CA LEU A 184 -17.37 19.02 1.83
C LEU A 184 -17.33 17.82 2.79
N LEU A 185 -16.17 17.58 3.41
CA LEU A 185 -15.91 16.60 4.45
C LEU A 185 -15.30 17.28 5.66
N ASP A 186 -15.50 16.72 6.84
CA ASP A 186 -14.86 17.23 8.06
C ASP A 186 -13.44 16.67 8.21
N MET A 187 -13.21 15.41 7.83
CA MET A 187 -11.91 14.73 7.95
C MET A 187 -11.78 13.53 7.02
N THR A 188 -10.57 13.00 6.92
CA THR A 188 -10.27 11.70 6.30
C THR A 188 -9.16 10.98 7.04
N ILE A 189 -9.02 9.68 6.78
CA ILE A 189 -7.83 8.90 7.14
C ILE A 189 -6.96 8.80 5.90
N GLY A 190 -5.73 9.25 6.02
CA GLY A 190 -4.74 9.19 4.96
C GLY A 190 -3.46 8.48 5.42
N THR A 191 -2.65 8.04 4.47
CA THR A 191 -1.32 7.49 4.75
C THR A 191 -0.30 8.63 4.75
N VAL A 192 0.50 8.75 5.81
CA VAL A 192 1.63 9.68 5.84
C VAL A 192 2.64 9.28 4.77
N GLY A 193 3.16 10.24 4.01
CA GLY A 193 4.04 9.99 2.87
C GLY A 193 3.32 9.53 1.59
N ALA A 194 2.00 9.29 1.63
CA ALA A 194 1.22 9.04 0.41
C ALA A 194 0.97 10.36 -0.33
N SER A 195 1.19 10.36 -1.65
CA SER A 195 1.30 11.56 -2.48
C SER A 195 0.13 12.55 -2.38
N ALA A 196 -1.11 12.09 -2.31
CA ALA A 196 -2.27 12.97 -2.31
C ALA A 196 -2.39 13.80 -1.01
N TYR A 197 -2.36 13.15 0.13
CA TYR A 197 -2.56 13.83 1.43
C TYR A 197 -1.32 14.56 1.91
N GLN A 198 -0.13 13.96 1.71
CA GLN A 198 1.14 14.57 2.08
C GLN A 198 1.40 15.82 1.26
N GLY A 199 1.26 15.76 -0.06
CA GLY A 199 1.47 16.91 -0.93
C GLY A 199 0.54 18.08 -0.60
N MET A 200 -0.71 17.83 -0.22
CA MET A 200 -1.65 18.87 0.22
C MET A 200 -1.32 19.37 1.63
N ALA A 201 -0.80 18.54 2.52
CA ALA A 201 -0.34 18.98 3.83
C ALA A 201 0.91 19.84 3.71
N ASP A 202 1.89 19.45 2.89
CA ASP A 202 3.10 20.24 2.61
C ASP A 202 2.79 21.59 1.97
N SER A 203 1.70 21.65 1.17
CA SER A 203 1.21 22.91 0.58
C SER A 203 0.32 23.73 1.53
N GLY A 204 0.14 23.28 2.78
CA GLY A 204 -0.69 23.99 3.77
C GLY A 204 -2.19 23.97 3.49
N LEU A 205 -2.67 23.05 2.65
CA LEU A 205 -4.10 22.88 2.32
C LEU A 205 -4.79 21.91 3.28
N LEU A 206 -4.07 20.89 3.75
CA LEU A 206 -4.52 19.94 4.78
C LEU A 206 -3.65 20.03 6.01
N ARG A 207 -4.15 19.54 7.12
CA ARG A 207 -3.43 19.42 8.38
C ARG A 207 -3.70 18.08 9.04
N PRO A 208 -2.65 17.30 9.43
CA PRO A 208 -2.83 16.14 10.28
C PRO A 208 -3.14 16.58 11.72
N ILE A 209 -4.10 15.90 12.36
CA ILE A 209 -4.52 16.16 13.76
C ILE A 209 -4.29 14.97 14.69
N ALA A 210 -4.05 13.80 14.16
CA ALA A 210 -3.70 12.60 14.94
C ALA A 210 -2.92 11.61 14.07
N ILE A 211 -1.89 11.00 14.65
CA ILE A 211 -1.24 9.82 14.09
C ILE A 211 -1.96 8.56 14.59
N ILE A 212 -2.28 7.66 13.66
CA ILE A 212 -2.91 6.37 13.97
C ILE A 212 -1.81 5.31 14.06
N ASP A 213 -1.06 5.33 15.15
CA ASP A 213 -0.02 4.35 15.51
C ASP A 213 0.33 4.53 17.00
N ASP A 214 1.16 3.63 17.55
CA ASP A 214 1.65 3.69 18.93
C ASP A 214 2.71 4.77 19.11
N THR A 215 3.40 5.16 18.04
CA THR A 215 4.46 6.18 18.05
C THR A 215 4.20 7.26 17.04
N ARG A 216 4.69 8.49 17.30
CA ARG A 216 4.61 9.59 16.35
C ARG A 216 5.38 9.25 15.07
N ASN A 217 4.94 9.83 13.97
CA ASN A 217 5.68 9.76 12.71
C ASN A 217 6.89 10.69 12.74
N ALA A 218 8.06 10.20 12.31
CA ALA A 218 9.29 10.99 12.34
C ALA A 218 9.30 12.21 11.40
N SER A 219 8.45 12.21 10.35
CA SER A 219 8.27 13.37 9.46
C SER A 219 7.25 14.39 10.00
N MET A 220 6.50 14.04 11.05
CA MET A 220 5.46 14.88 11.69
C MET A 220 5.57 14.78 13.22
N PRO A 221 6.73 15.12 13.83
CA PRO A 221 7.00 14.88 15.26
C PRO A 221 6.11 15.71 16.19
N GLU A 222 5.51 16.78 15.70
CA GLU A 222 4.58 17.63 16.44
C GLU A 222 3.17 17.03 16.55
N VAL A 223 2.80 16.08 15.65
CA VAL A 223 1.46 15.51 15.62
C VAL A 223 1.37 14.35 16.63
N LYS A 224 0.51 14.52 17.61
CA LYS A 224 0.26 13.51 18.66
C LYS A 224 -0.41 12.26 18.10
N THR A 225 -0.07 11.11 18.68
CA THR A 225 -0.80 9.87 18.39
C THR A 225 -2.20 9.88 19.03
N LEU A 226 -3.07 8.94 18.63
CA LEU A 226 -4.35 8.71 19.32
C LEU A 226 -4.15 8.40 20.80
N ILE A 227 -3.14 7.58 21.12
CA ILE A 227 -2.80 7.19 22.50
C ILE A 227 -2.38 8.42 23.32
N GLU A 228 -1.54 9.28 22.78
CA GLU A 228 -1.13 10.54 23.44
C GLU A 228 -2.27 11.55 23.61
N GLN A 229 -3.37 11.39 22.84
CA GLN A 229 -4.59 12.16 23.00
C GLN A 229 -5.61 11.51 23.94
N GLY A 230 -5.25 10.38 24.58
CA GLY A 230 -6.08 9.67 25.57
C GLY A 230 -7.05 8.64 24.99
N TYR A 231 -6.88 8.25 23.73
CA TYR A 231 -7.70 7.23 23.06
C TYR A 231 -6.92 5.92 22.87
N THR A 232 -7.62 4.81 22.67
CA THR A 232 -6.98 3.54 22.31
C THR A 232 -6.53 3.55 20.85
N SER A 233 -5.51 2.75 20.54
CA SER A 233 -5.03 2.58 19.15
C SER A 233 -6.08 1.87 18.29
N VAL A 234 -6.13 2.24 17.02
CA VAL A 234 -6.95 1.59 15.99
C VAL A 234 -6.05 1.12 14.84
N LEU A 235 -6.59 0.36 13.90
CA LEU A 235 -5.85 -0.11 12.73
C LEU A 235 -5.40 1.06 11.85
N GLY A 236 -4.15 1.45 11.96
CA GLY A 236 -3.60 2.63 11.29
C GLY A 236 -2.42 2.36 10.37
N ALA A 237 -1.62 1.36 10.70
CA ALA A 237 -0.46 1.03 9.87
C ALA A 237 -0.87 0.59 8.47
N ARG A 238 -0.26 1.21 7.47
CA ARG A 238 -0.42 0.86 6.06
C ARG A 238 0.91 0.29 5.58
N TRP A 239 0.90 -0.92 5.07
CA TRP A 239 2.11 -1.57 4.57
C TRP A 239 1.91 -2.13 3.17
N THR A 240 3.02 -2.26 2.45
CA THR A 240 3.12 -3.03 1.23
C THR A 240 4.26 -4.02 1.35
N ALA A 241 4.11 -5.18 0.74
CA ALA A 241 5.13 -6.21 0.69
C ALA A 241 5.08 -6.94 -0.66
N LEU A 242 6.17 -7.58 -1.02
CA LEU A 242 6.32 -8.35 -2.23
C LEU A 242 6.06 -9.83 -1.95
N PHE A 243 5.26 -10.45 -2.80
CA PHE A 243 4.86 -11.85 -2.69
C PHE A 243 5.04 -12.57 -4.02
N VAL A 244 5.23 -13.89 -3.92
CA VAL A 244 5.15 -14.81 -5.05
C VAL A 244 4.09 -15.87 -4.81
N HIS A 245 3.65 -16.54 -5.86
CA HIS A 245 2.71 -17.66 -5.72
C HIS A 245 3.44 -18.85 -5.08
N LYS A 246 2.76 -19.61 -4.21
CA LYS A 246 3.32 -20.77 -3.51
C LYS A 246 3.85 -21.85 -4.47
N ASP A 247 3.21 -21.99 -5.64
CA ASP A 247 3.58 -22.98 -6.65
C ASP A 247 4.74 -22.52 -7.56
N MET A 248 5.35 -21.36 -7.28
CA MET A 248 6.55 -20.93 -8.00
C MET A 248 7.68 -21.94 -7.79
N PRO A 249 8.38 -22.37 -8.85
CA PRO A 249 9.52 -23.27 -8.72
C PRO A 249 10.54 -22.71 -7.73
N GLU A 250 11.05 -23.55 -6.83
CA GLU A 250 11.91 -23.13 -5.73
C GLU A 250 13.16 -22.36 -6.21
N ALA A 251 13.80 -22.83 -7.26
CA ALA A 251 14.98 -22.15 -7.82
C ALA A 251 14.66 -20.71 -8.28
N LEU A 252 13.47 -20.49 -8.87
CA LEU A 252 13.01 -19.17 -9.29
C LEU A 252 12.63 -18.31 -8.08
N ARG A 253 11.96 -18.90 -7.10
CA ARG A 253 11.61 -18.23 -5.84
C ARG A 253 12.86 -17.73 -5.12
N LEU A 254 13.90 -18.56 -4.97
CA LEU A 254 15.16 -18.18 -4.34
C LEU A 254 15.88 -17.05 -5.12
N LYS A 255 15.83 -17.10 -6.47
CA LYS A 255 16.36 -16.02 -7.31
C LYS A 255 15.62 -14.71 -7.05
N PHE A 256 14.29 -14.74 -6.97
CA PHE A 256 13.47 -13.56 -6.69
C PHE A 256 13.70 -13.05 -5.27
N GLU A 257 13.76 -13.93 -4.27
CA GLU A 257 14.03 -13.58 -2.88
C GLU A 257 15.37 -12.87 -2.72
N LYS A 258 16.42 -13.37 -3.39
CA LYS A 258 17.73 -12.73 -3.39
C LYS A 258 17.66 -11.35 -4.05
N ALA A 259 17.11 -11.25 -5.25
CA ALA A 259 17.03 -9.98 -5.98
C ALA A 259 16.22 -8.92 -5.23
N VAL A 260 15.08 -9.32 -4.65
CA VAL A 260 14.24 -8.45 -3.82
C VAL A 260 15.00 -8.02 -2.56
N THR A 261 15.67 -8.95 -1.87
CA THR A 261 16.45 -8.62 -0.67
C THR A 261 17.56 -7.62 -0.97
N ASP A 262 18.28 -7.81 -2.07
CA ASP A 262 19.35 -6.90 -2.49
C ASP A 262 18.78 -5.52 -2.89
N ALA A 263 17.64 -5.49 -3.62
CA ALA A 263 16.94 -4.27 -3.97
C ALA A 263 16.47 -3.49 -2.72
N MET A 264 15.90 -4.16 -1.73
CA MET A 264 15.42 -3.53 -0.49
C MET A 264 16.54 -3.05 0.43
N LYS A 265 17.75 -3.54 0.26
CA LYS A 265 18.96 -3.05 0.97
C LYS A 265 19.68 -1.93 0.25
N SER A 266 19.20 -1.51 -0.92
CA SER A 266 19.82 -0.44 -1.69
C SER A 266 19.73 0.92 -0.97
N PRO A 267 20.66 1.86 -1.25
CA PRO A 267 20.58 3.22 -0.72
C PRO A 267 19.29 3.94 -1.12
N GLU A 268 18.78 3.68 -2.32
CA GLU A 268 17.52 4.22 -2.83
C GLU A 268 16.33 3.73 -2.01
N ALA A 269 16.27 2.45 -1.68
CA ALA A 269 15.23 1.87 -0.82
C ALA A 269 15.26 2.49 0.59
N ALA A 270 16.47 2.66 1.16
CA ALA A 270 16.63 3.31 2.45
C ALA A 270 16.19 4.78 2.44
N ALA A 271 16.46 5.51 1.37
CA ALA A 271 16.00 6.89 1.20
C ALA A 271 14.46 6.97 1.10
N TYR A 272 13.83 6.05 0.34
CA TYR A 272 12.38 5.95 0.24
C TYR A 272 11.74 5.65 1.60
N GLU A 273 12.26 4.67 2.34
CA GLU A 273 11.78 4.33 3.68
C GLU A 273 11.86 5.54 4.63
N LYS A 274 12.98 6.26 4.60
CA LYS A 274 13.15 7.49 5.39
C LYS A 274 12.11 8.56 5.05
N SER A 275 11.75 8.68 3.77
CA SER A 275 10.74 9.67 3.34
C SER A 275 9.33 9.38 3.87
N LEU A 276 9.03 8.13 4.21
CA LEU A 276 7.76 7.76 4.83
C LEU A 276 7.68 8.09 6.32
N GLY A 277 8.80 8.36 6.97
CA GLY A 277 8.88 8.69 8.40
C GLY A 277 8.36 7.60 9.35
N ALA A 278 8.08 6.40 8.82
CA ALA A 278 7.50 5.32 9.61
C ALA A 278 8.59 4.46 10.30
N PRO A 279 8.27 3.84 11.44
CA PRO A 279 9.19 2.91 12.07
C PRO A 279 9.39 1.66 11.19
N LYS A 280 10.64 1.13 11.17
CA LYS A 280 11.07 -0.05 10.39
C LYS A 280 10.44 -1.38 10.84
N ARG A 281 9.14 -1.44 11.14
CA ARG A 281 8.54 -2.64 11.73
C ARG A 281 8.41 -3.82 10.75
N PHE A 282 8.32 -3.53 9.44
CA PHE A 282 7.89 -4.51 8.44
C PHE A 282 8.93 -4.84 7.36
N MET A 283 10.05 -4.16 7.38
CA MET A 283 10.94 -4.12 6.23
C MET A 283 12.03 -5.19 6.19
N ALA A 284 12.20 -5.96 7.24
CA ALA A 284 13.43 -6.72 7.38
C ALA A 284 13.44 -8.11 6.71
N ASN A 285 12.31 -8.79 6.56
CA ASN A 285 12.25 -10.12 5.92
C ASN A 285 10.83 -10.70 5.83
N ALA A 286 10.68 -11.79 5.09
CA ALA A 286 9.44 -12.55 4.93
C ALA A 286 8.78 -12.96 6.27
N LYS A 287 9.59 -13.37 7.26
CA LYS A 287 9.07 -13.82 8.56
C LYS A 287 8.31 -12.71 9.31
N GLN A 288 8.81 -11.49 9.23
CA GLN A 288 8.12 -10.34 9.85
C GLN A 288 6.83 -9.98 9.10
N VAL A 289 6.81 -10.07 7.77
CA VAL A 289 5.58 -9.87 7.00
C VAL A 289 4.51 -10.87 7.42
N VAL A 290 4.86 -12.16 7.55
CA VAL A 290 3.93 -13.20 8.03
C VAL A 290 3.40 -12.90 9.44
N ALA A 291 4.27 -12.46 10.34
CA ALA A 291 3.86 -12.15 11.72
C ALA A 291 2.81 -11.04 11.76
N VAL A 292 3.01 -9.98 10.97
CA VAL A 292 2.07 -8.88 10.85
C VAL A 292 0.75 -9.31 10.21
N GLN A 293 0.81 -10.04 9.10
CA GLN A 293 -0.40 -10.56 8.46
C GLN A 293 -1.25 -11.40 9.41
N LYS A 294 -0.63 -12.25 10.22
CA LYS A 294 -1.33 -13.06 11.23
C LYS A 294 -1.98 -12.18 12.30
N GLN A 295 -1.26 -11.18 12.79
CA GLN A 295 -1.80 -10.25 13.79
C GLN A 295 -2.99 -9.44 13.23
N GLU A 296 -2.86 -8.91 12.03
CA GLU A 296 -3.92 -8.16 11.35
C GLU A 296 -5.13 -9.04 11.01
N ALA A 297 -4.91 -10.27 10.56
CA ALA A 297 -6.00 -11.20 10.27
C ALA A 297 -6.90 -11.43 11.50
N VAL A 298 -6.32 -11.54 12.70
CA VAL A 298 -7.08 -11.65 13.95
C VAL A 298 -7.89 -10.38 14.22
N ILE A 299 -7.31 -9.21 14.04
CA ILE A 299 -7.98 -7.92 14.25
C ILE A 299 -9.11 -7.75 13.22
N LEU A 300 -8.81 -7.95 11.96
CA LEU A 300 -9.75 -7.80 10.85
C LEU A 300 -10.88 -8.83 10.91
N GLY A 301 -10.62 -10.07 11.34
CA GLY A 301 -11.62 -11.10 11.51
C GLY A 301 -12.66 -10.78 12.60
N ARG A 302 -12.27 -10.00 13.63
CA ARG A 302 -13.20 -9.52 14.67
C ARG A 302 -14.06 -8.34 14.21
N LEU A 303 -13.51 -7.50 13.34
CA LEU A 303 -14.10 -6.23 12.95
C LEU A 303 -14.85 -6.32 11.60
N TYR A 304 -14.46 -7.25 10.77
CA TYR A 304 -15.09 -7.46 9.47
C TYR A 304 -16.30 -8.38 9.63
N LYS A 305 -17.49 -7.79 9.55
CA LYS A 305 -18.73 -8.56 9.31
C LYS A 305 -18.87 -8.67 7.80
N PRO A 306 -18.73 -9.87 7.22
CA PRO A 306 -18.99 -10.04 5.78
C PRO A 306 -20.45 -9.71 5.51
N ASP A 307 -20.69 -8.94 4.46
CA ASP A 307 -22.01 -8.65 3.91
C ASP A 307 -22.73 -9.92 3.51
#